data_8abc926838cd146e9f6831ca26bf84f1
#
_entry.id   8abc926838cd146e9f6831ca26bf84f1
#
_cell.length_a   1.000
_cell.length_b   1.000
_cell.length_c   1.000
_cell.angle_alpha   90.00
_cell.angle_beta   90.00
_cell.angle_gamma   90.00
#
_symmetry.space_group_name_H-M   'P 1'
#
loop_
_entity.id
_entity.type
_entity.pdbx_description
1 polymer ?
#
loop_
_entity_poly.entity_id
_entity_poly.type
_entity_poly.pdbx_seq_one_letter_code
_entity_poly.pdbx_strand_id
1 'polypeptide(L)'
;MRTHQGYLTIVLFLVKMRTTFTLLSYSGMIQRLIKLAILLFWLVMLGQLIERAYFRSSTVIAIDAITEEGVRTGDEWSGIYQQSRKVGYAHTRVMREADAYHLLEESELDLLVLGSVQHVKTVTNSYTTKNFLLKYFDFTMQSGLSSMKIKGAVVGKQLVLDILSGGQTRKESIALKEPPYLSLNIKPALILLGLEPGKRYRFPLFNPATMNTEDATISVETKERIKVGDREQTVYKLKETFQGLEAVSWITEDGDTIKEESPLGYVLLKESMAEAMKLDKRGPLVDIISLVMIPSTNVDNPAQTRYLKAKLTGVPLQGFDLDGDRQIFKGDTVEVRVQDEPAAYTLPYSGKDLNDLLRPTALIQSDDKRIKDQADKILSGDKDAREAAKKLNEWVYGAIQKKPVVSIPSALEVLSQRVGDCNEHTTLYTALARSAGIPTRMAAGIVYMRDGFYYHAWPEVWLGQWIAIDPTFNQFPADATHIRFVTGNLDRQSDILKLVGKLKVEVLEYR
;
A
#
# COMPACT_ATOMS: atom_id res chain seq x y z
N MET A 1 -3.69 15.24 -11.67
CA MET A 1 -3.09 16.44 -12.27
C MET A 1 -2.71 16.27 -13.76
N ARG A 2 -2.27 15.10 -14.22
CA ARG A 2 -1.89 14.89 -15.64
C ARG A 2 -3.07 14.87 -16.63
N THR A 3 -4.25 14.46 -16.26
CA THR A 3 -5.45 14.47 -17.13
C THR A 3 -5.96 15.89 -17.42
N HIS A 4 -5.89 16.81 -16.45
CA HIS A 4 -6.27 18.21 -16.67
C HIS A 4 -5.26 18.99 -17.53
N GLN A 5 -3.95 18.68 -17.42
CA GLN A 5 -2.96 19.29 -18.31
C GLN A 5 -3.12 18.79 -19.77
N GLY A 6 -3.48 17.51 -19.96
CA GLY A 6 -3.77 16.98 -21.29
C GLY A 6 -4.99 17.64 -21.94
N TYR A 7 -6.07 17.86 -21.19
CA TYR A 7 -7.26 18.55 -21.69
C TYR A 7 -7.01 20.04 -21.98
N LEU A 8 -6.27 20.73 -21.10
CA LEU A 8 -5.93 22.13 -21.31
C LEU A 8 -5.01 22.31 -22.52
N THR A 9 -4.08 21.39 -22.74
CA THR A 9 -3.18 21.37 -23.90
C THR A 9 -3.97 21.11 -25.19
N ILE A 10 -4.93 20.19 -25.18
CA ILE A 10 -5.79 19.88 -26.34
C ILE A 10 -6.72 21.07 -26.64
N VAL A 11 -7.31 21.70 -25.62
CA VAL A 11 -8.21 22.86 -25.80
C VAL A 11 -7.44 24.11 -26.26
N LEU A 12 -6.27 24.39 -25.68
CA LEU A 12 -5.39 25.48 -26.17
C LEU A 12 -4.89 25.24 -27.59
N PHE A 13 -4.71 24.01 -27.95
CA PHE A 13 -4.31 23.53 -29.25
C PHE A 13 -5.42 23.72 -30.28
N LEU A 14 -6.67 23.33 -29.96
CA LEU A 14 -7.85 23.56 -30.83
C LEU A 14 -8.19 25.05 -30.99
N VAL A 15 -7.97 25.86 -29.98
CA VAL A 15 -8.15 27.33 -30.06
C VAL A 15 -7.07 27.97 -30.95
N LYS A 16 -5.80 27.52 -30.84
CA LYS A 16 -4.73 27.97 -31.75
C LYS A 16 -4.97 27.56 -33.21
N MET A 17 -5.51 26.35 -33.44
CA MET A 17 -5.92 25.97 -34.80
C MET A 17 -6.97 26.89 -35.40
N ARG A 18 -7.94 27.36 -34.62
CA ARG A 18 -9.00 28.25 -35.10
C ARG A 18 -8.47 29.63 -35.53
N THR A 19 -7.47 30.15 -34.82
CA THR A 19 -6.82 31.45 -35.16
C THR A 19 -5.86 31.34 -36.36
N THR A 20 -5.23 30.18 -36.59
CA THR A 20 -4.35 29.99 -37.75
C THR A 20 -5.14 29.79 -39.04
N PHE A 21 -6.37 29.26 -38.97
CA PHE A 21 -7.26 29.07 -40.14
C PHE A 21 -7.87 30.37 -40.67
N THR A 22 -7.95 31.44 -39.86
CA THR A 22 -8.52 32.74 -40.24
C THR A 22 -7.53 33.69 -40.91
N LEU A 23 -6.24 33.40 -40.89
CA LEU A 23 -5.18 34.26 -41.46
C LEU A 23 -4.69 33.91 -42.88
N LEU A 24 -5.27 32.87 -43.50
CA LEU A 24 -4.86 32.41 -44.82
C LEU A 24 -5.96 32.54 -45.89
N SER A 25 -6.31 33.77 -46.22
CA SER A 25 -7.09 34.04 -47.43
C SER A 25 -6.19 34.54 -48.54
N TYR A 26 -5.56 33.66 -49.31
CA TYR A 26 -5.07 33.94 -50.67
C TYR A 26 -4.82 32.66 -51.50
N SER A 27 -5.43 32.69 -52.70
CA SER A 27 -5.29 31.82 -53.93
C SER A 27 -5.27 30.29 -53.82
N GLY A 28 -6.28 29.73 -54.22
CA GLY A 28 -6.72 28.57 -54.99
C GLY A 28 -6.18 27.16 -54.60
N MET A 29 -5.27 26.66 -55.24
CA MET A 29 -4.85 25.24 -55.21
C MET A 29 -3.69 24.97 -54.26
N ILE A 30 -2.70 25.83 -54.22
CA ILE A 30 -1.53 25.74 -53.33
C ILE A 30 -1.95 25.80 -51.85
N GLN A 31 -2.93 26.62 -51.50
CA GLN A 31 -3.47 26.73 -50.15
C GLN A 31 -4.22 25.49 -49.70
N ARG A 32 -4.94 24.82 -50.62
CA ARG A 32 -5.58 23.54 -50.32
C ARG A 32 -4.53 22.48 -50.01
N LEU A 33 -3.41 22.45 -50.79
CA LEU A 33 -2.29 21.52 -50.54
C LEU A 33 -1.57 21.82 -49.24
N ILE A 34 -1.32 23.11 -48.90
CA ILE A 34 -0.71 23.47 -47.62
C ILE A 34 -1.62 23.12 -46.44
N LYS A 35 -2.93 23.38 -46.55
CA LYS A 35 -3.92 22.99 -45.51
C LYS A 35 -3.98 21.48 -45.35
N LEU A 36 -3.91 20.73 -46.42
CA LEU A 36 -3.88 19.25 -46.40
C LEU A 36 -2.59 18.72 -45.78
N ALA A 37 -1.44 19.32 -46.11
CA ALA A 37 -0.13 18.96 -45.53
C ALA A 37 -0.08 19.26 -44.01
N ILE A 38 -0.63 20.40 -43.57
CA ILE A 38 -0.75 20.77 -42.15
C ILE A 38 -1.66 19.78 -41.44
N LEU A 39 -2.82 19.43 -42.03
CA LEU A 39 -3.75 18.46 -41.46
C LEU A 39 -3.09 17.07 -41.34
N LEU A 40 -2.38 16.65 -42.35
CA LEU A 40 -1.66 15.36 -42.37
C LEU A 40 -0.54 15.33 -41.33
N PHE A 41 0.24 16.41 -41.22
CA PHE A 41 1.25 16.58 -40.18
C PHE A 41 0.63 16.45 -38.76
N TRP A 42 -0.51 17.09 -38.55
CA TRP A 42 -1.22 17.03 -37.27
C TRP A 42 -1.81 15.63 -36.99
N LEU A 43 -2.32 14.95 -38.00
CA LEU A 43 -2.81 13.56 -37.86
C LEU A 43 -1.65 12.60 -37.54
N VAL A 44 -0.50 12.78 -38.15
CA VAL A 44 0.70 11.98 -37.83
C VAL A 44 1.20 12.29 -36.43
N MET A 45 1.28 13.55 -36.02
CA MET A 45 1.64 13.95 -34.65
C MET A 45 0.65 13.44 -33.62
N LEU A 46 -0.66 13.51 -33.91
CA LEU A 46 -1.71 12.97 -33.05
C LEU A 46 -1.62 11.44 -32.97
N GLY A 47 -1.38 10.75 -34.09
CA GLY A 47 -1.14 9.32 -34.13
C GLY A 47 0.08 8.92 -33.29
N GLN A 48 1.20 9.62 -33.40
CA GLN A 48 2.39 9.38 -32.58
C GLN A 48 2.14 9.69 -31.09
N LEU A 49 1.31 10.69 -30.79
CA LEU A 49 0.95 11.05 -29.42
C LEU A 49 0.03 10.00 -28.78
N ILE A 50 -0.92 9.49 -29.56
CA ILE A 50 -1.81 8.38 -29.17
C ILE A 50 -1.02 7.09 -29.00
N GLU A 51 -0.10 6.79 -29.94
CA GLU A 51 0.78 5.63 -29.82
C GLU A 51 1.67 5.71 -28.58
N ARG A 52 2.26 6.89 -28.29
CA ARG A 52 3.02 7.13 -27.07
C ARG A 52 2.19 7.05 -25.79
N ALA A 53 0.93 7.52 -25.81
CA ALA A 53 0.07 7.61 -24.63
C ALA A 53 -0.68 6.31 -24.31
N TYR A 54 -1.05 5.53 -25.34
CA TYR A 54 -1.98 4.40 -25.19
C TYR A 54 -1.45 3.06 -25.72
N PHE A 55 -0.51 3.04 -26.67
CA PHE A 55 -0.08 1.80 -27.35
C PHE A 55 1.38 1.38 -27.12
N ARG A 56 2.17 2.10 -26.33
CA ARG A 56 3.41 1.51 -25.83
C ARG A 56 3.04 0.46 -24.79
N SER A 57 2.71 -0.73 -25.29
CA SER A 57 2.53 -1.93 -24.50
C SER A 57 3.76 -2.13 -23.61
N SER A 58 3.54 -2.41 -22.33
CA SER A 58 4.53 -3.00 -21.46
C SER A 58 4.99 -4.30 -22.13
N THR A 59 6.20 -4.30 -22.66
CA THR A 59 6.78 -5.53 -23.22
C THR A 59 6.96 -6.47 -22.03
N VAL A 60 6.11 -7.49 -21.95
CA VAL A 60 6.40 -8.65 -21.11
C VAL A 60 7.53 -9.36 -21.80
N ILE A 61 8.77 -9.07 -21.39
CA ILE A 61 9.93 -9.76 -21.94
C ILE A 61 9.92 -11.16 -21.33
N ALA A 62 9.78 -12.18 -22.19
CA ALA A 62 10.01 -13.55 -21.78
C ALA A 62 11.45 -13.66 -21.25
N ILE A 63 11.60 -14.17 -20.05
CA ILE A 63 12.83 -14.19 -19.23
C ILE A 63 13.92 -15.11 -19.85
N ASP A 64 13.63 -15.80 -20.95
CA ASP A 64 14.52 -16.80 -21.56
C ASP A 64 15.74 -16.22 -22.32
N ALA A 65 15.89 -14.90 -22.40
CA ALA A 65 16.90 -14.21 -23.22
C ALA A 65 18.00 -13.50 -22.40
N ILE A 66 18.27 -13.90 -21.17
CA ILE A 66 19.19 -13.18 -20.29
C ILE A 66 20.61 -13.76 -20.43
N THR A 67 21.57 -12.91 -20.82
CA THR A 67 23.01 -13.22 -20.80
C THR A 67 23.59 -12.96 -19.41
N GLU A 68 24.44 -13.88 -18.92
CA GLU A 68 24.97 -13.86 -17.53
C GLU A 68 25.96 -12.73 -17.19
N GLU A 69 26.36 -11.91 -18.16
CA GLU A 69 27.36 -10.86 -17.97
C GLU A 69 26.68 -9.53 -17.62
N GLY A 70 26.93 -8.98 -16.42
CA GLY A 70 26.58 -7.60 -16.10
C GLY A 70 26.00 -7.30 -14.72
N VAL A 71 25.68 -8.31 -13.88
CA VAL A 71 25.20 -8.01 -12.53
C VAL A 71 26.36 -7.78 -11.58
N ARG A 72 26.43 -6.57 -11.04
CA ARG A 72 27.41 -6.22 -10.01
C ARG A 72 27.07 -6.94 -8.70
N THR A 73 28.06 -7.60 -8.13
CA THR A 73 28.01 -8.15 -6.76
C THR A 73 28.69 -7.20 -5.77
N GLY A 74 28.27 -7.25 -4.52
CA GLY A 74 28.86 -6.44 -3.45
C GLY A 74 27.82 -5.71 -2.62
N ASP A 75 28.31 -4.74 -1.86
CA ASP A 75 27.55 -3.95 -0.91
C ASP A 75 27.18 -2.58 -1.47
N GLU A 76 25.96 -2.15 -1.20
CA GLU A 76 25.47 -0.81 -1.48
C GLU A 76 24.87 -0.23 -0.18
N TRP A 77 25.33 0.94 0.21
CA TRP A 77 24.90 1.65 1.42
C TRP A 77 24.24 2.97 1.05
N SER A 78 23.12 3.28 1.70
CA SER A 78 22.38 4.52 1.52
C SER A 78 21.97 5.12 2.84
N GLY A 79 22.10 6.42 2.99
CA GLY A 79 21.44 7.17 4.05
C GLY A 79 19.99 7.43 3.70
N ILE A 80 19.07 7.27 4.66
CA ILE A 80 17.64 7.58 4.50
C ILE A 80 17.38 8.94 5.12
N TYR A 81 16.80 9.84 4.32
CA TYR A 81 16.55 11.22 4.70
C TYR A 81 15.06 11.54 4.61
N GLN A 82 14.56 12.30 5.59
CA GLN A 82 13.27 12.98 5.52
C GLN A 82 13.54 14.47 5.54
N GLN A 83 13.24 15.17 4.43
CA GLN A 83 13.69 16.52 4.15
C GLN A 83 15.25 16.58 4.21
N SER A 84 15.81 17.31 5.18
CA SER A 84 17.27 17.41 5.38
C SER A 84 17.80 16.57 6.55
N ARG A 85 16.92 15.89 7.31
CA ARG A 85 17.29 15.08 8.46
C ARG A 85 17.54 13.64 8.03
N LYS A 86 18.70 13.11 8.41
CA LYS A 86 18.97 11.68 8.31
C LYS A 86 18.18 10.93 9.38
N VAL A 87 17.31 10.02 8.93
CA VAL A 87 16.44 9.24 9.81
C VAL A 87 16.84 7.78 9.91
N GLY A 88 17.77 7.32 9.05
CA GLY A 88 18.18 5.94 9.05
C GLY A 88 19.16 5.61 7.93
N TYR A 89 19.32 4.31 7.68
CA TYR A 89 20.12 3.79 6.59
C TYR A 89 19.46 2.58 5.94
N ALA A 90 19.88 2.28 4.71
CA ALA A 90 19.61 1.04 4.02
C ALA A 90 20.93 0.43 3.52
N HIS A 91 21.02 -0.89 3.58
CA HIS A 91 22.13 -1.68 3.09
C HIS A 91 21.60 -2.80 2.22
N THR A 92 22.12 -2.91 1.02
CA THR A 92 21.83 -4.02 0.11
C THR A 92 23.11 -4.74 -0.25
N ARG A 93 23.08 -6.06 -0.28
CA ARG A 93 24.19 -6.91 -0.72
C ARG A 93 23.73 -7.92 -1.73
N VAL A 94 24.45 -8.01 -2.86
CA VAL A 94 24.22 -9.03 -3.87
C VAL A 94 25.41 -9.98 -3.87
N MET A 95 25.14 -11.27 -3.67
CA MET A 95 26.14 -12.34 -3.67
C MET A 95 25.79 -13.35 -4.76
N ARG A 96 26.80 -13.72 -5.55
CA ARG A 96 26.65 -14.79 -6.57
C ARG A 96 26.94 -16.15 -5.93
N GLU A 97 26.04 -17.07 -6.13
CA GLU A 97 26.19 -18.49 -5.83
C GLU A 97 26.26 -19.25 -7.17
N ALA A 98 26.67 -20.54 -7.20
CA ALA A 98 26.96 -21.28 -8.43
C ALA A 98 25.90 -21.08 -9.55
N ASP A 99 24.63 -21.34 -9.24
CA ASP A 99 23.50 -21.25 -10.18
C ASP A 99 22.36 -20.34 -9.65
N ALA A 100 22.71 -19.34 -8.82
CA ALA A 100 21.74 -18.53 -8.09
C ALA A 100 22.35 -17.23 -7.65
N TYR A 101 21.49 -16.36 -7.07
CA TYR A 101 21.93 -15.20 -6.31
C TYR A 101 21.30 -15.22 -4.92
N HIS A 102 22.08 -14.81 -3.94
CA HIS A 102 21.60 -14.46 -2.61
C HIS A 102 21.66 -12.93 -2.45
N LEU A 103 20.52 -12.34 -2.15
CA LEU A 103 20.39 -10.90 -1.93
C LEU A 103 20.00 -10.67 -0.47
N LEU A 104 20.64 -9.70 0.15
CA LEU A 104 20.33 -9.20 1.48
C LEU A 104 19.91 -7.74 1.36
N GLU A 105 18.83 -7.39 2.03
CA GLU A 105 18.45 -5.99 2.28
C GLU A 105 18.22 -5.79 3.76
N GLU A 106 18.84 -4.78 4.33
CA GLU A 106 18.66 -4.37 5.72
C GLU A 106 18.34 -2.88 5.73
N SER A 107 17.30 -2.47 6.44
CA SER A 107 17.01 -1.07 6.70
C SER A 107 16.71 -0.82 8.16
N GLU A 108 17.13 0.34 8.65
CA GLU A 108 16.90 0.77 10.01
C GLU A 108 16.61 2.27 10.00
N LEU A 109 15.44 2.68 10.52
CA LEU A 109 15.02 4.07 10.46
C LEU A 109 14.09 4.46 11.61
N ASP A 110 14.15 5.74 11.98
CA ASP A 110 13.24 6.38 12.91
C ASP A 110 12.08 7.04 12.17
N LEU A 111 10.85 6.67 12.49
CA LEU A 111 9.60 7.22 11.95
C LEU A 111 8.87 8.00 13.03
N LEU A 112 8.42 9.22 12.73
CA LEU A 112 7.50 9.93 13.60
C LEU A 112 6.06 9.60 13.19
N VAL A 113 5.29 9.02 14.12
CA VAL A 113 3.90 8.59 13.90
C VAL A 113 3.04 9.13 15.05
N LEU A 114 2.09 10.01 14.76
CA LEU A 114 1.23 10.67 15.76
C LEU A 114 2.00 11.23 16.96
N GLY A 115 3.14 11.88 16.70
CA GLY A 115 3.99 12.48 17.72
C GLY A 115 4.90 11.52 18.48
N SER A 116 4.90 10.22 18.16
CA SER A 116 5.75 9.20 18.78
C SER A 116 6.82 8.70 17.79
N VAL A 117 8.08 8.68 18.19
CA VAL A 117 9.15 8.12 17.36
C VAL A 117 9.12 6.60 17.46
N GLN A 118 9.01 5.96 16.32
CA GLN A 118 9.05 4.51 16.15
C GLN A 118 10.33 4.11 15.45
N HIS A 119 11.13 3.27 16.11
CA HIS A 119 12.32 2.69 15.51
C HIS A 119 11.96 1.41 14.79
N VAL A 120 12.18 1.37 13.47
CA VAL A 120 11.84 0.23 12.62
C VAL A 120 13.08 -0.35 12.00
N LYS A 121 13.24 -1.66 12.14
CA LYS A 121 14.29 -2.45 11.50
C LYS A 121 13.68 -3.53 10.64
N THR A 122 14.10 -3.63 9.37
CA THR A 122 13.75 -4.72 8.47
C THR A 122 14.99 -5.44 7.98
N VAL A 123 14.89 -6.75 7.82
CA VAL A 123 15.93 -7.57 7.19
C VAL A 123 15.24 -8.54 6.25
N THR A 124 15.66 -8.55 4.99
CA THR A 124 15.19 -9.47 3.97
C THR A 124 16.36 -10.22 3.35
N ASN A 125 16.32 -11.54 3.40
CA ASN A 125 17.18 -12.39 2.59
C ASN A 125 16.36 -12.99 1.47
N SER A 126 16.85 -12.92 0.24
CA SER A 126 16.20 -13.49 -0.94
C SER A 126 17.18 -14.41 -1.68
N TYR A 127 16.75 -15.62 -1.93
CA TYR A 127 17.49 -16.62 -2.69
C TYR A 127 16.75 -16.85 -4.01
N THR A 128 17.45 -16.67 -5.13
CA THR A 128 16.82 -16.56 -6.43
C THR A 128 17.42 -17.53 -7.45
N THR A 129 16.80 -17.62 -8.60
CA THR A 129 17.40 -18.18 -9.81
C THR A 129 18.46 -17.22 -10.37
N LYS A 130 19.17 -17.62 -11.45
CA LYS A 130 20.06 -16.72 -12.23
C LYS A 130 19.34 -15.49 -12.77
N ASN A 131 18.03 -15.57 -13.01
CA ASN A 131 17.18 -14.50 -13.53
C ASN A 131 16.47 -13.72 -12.41
N PHE A 132 16.94 -13.83 -11.18
CA PHE A 132 16.39 -13.17 -9.98
C PHE A 132 14.94 -13.52 -9.63
N LEU A 133 14.37 -14.59 -10.22
CA LEU A 133 13.09 -15.14 -9.78
C LEU A 133 13.23 -15.74 -8.39
N LEU A 134 12.30 -15.44 -7.53
CA LEU A 134 12.30 -15.89 -6.15
C LEU A 134 12.25 -17.43 -6.06
N LYS A 135 13.13 -18.03 -5.25
CA LYS A 135 13.09 -19.43 -4.80
C LYS A 135 12.60 -19.51 -3.38
N TYR A 136 13.29 -18.84 -2.45
CA TYR A 136 12.86 -18.71 -1.07
C TYR A 136 13.37 -17.40 -0.46
N PHE A 137 12.79 -16.99 0.66
CA PHE A 137 13.18 -15.79 1.39
C PHE A 137 12.96 -15.92 2.89
N ASP A 138 13.69 -15.11 3.64
CA ASP A 138 13.46 -14.80 5.04
C ASP A 138 13.22 -13.28 5.16
N PHE A 139 12.12 -12.89 5.79
CA PHE A 139 11.80 -11.50 6.11
C PHE A 139 11.62 -11.36 7.61
N THR A 140 12.24 -10.34 8.18
CA THR A 140 12.06 -9.97 9.59
C THR A 140 11.79 -8.47 9.66
N MET A 141 10.75 -8.10 10.42
CA MET A 141 10.44 -6.72 10.78
C MET A 141 10.36 -6.61 12.30
N GLN A 142 11.01 -5.60 12.85
CA GLN A 142 11.01 -5.26 14.27
C GLN A 142 10.65 -3.79 14.45
N SER A 143 9.72 -3.50 15.35
CA SER A 143 9.37 -2.14 15.74
C SER A 143 8.91 -2.13 17.20
N GLY A 144 9.66 -1.46 18.05
CA GLY A 144 9.40 -1.49 19.48
C GLY A 144 9.39 -2.92 20.04
N LEU A 145 8.26 -3.35 20.60
CA LEU A 145 8.05 -4.71 21.12
C LEU A 145 7.53 -5.67 20.07
N SER A 146 7.09 -5.20 18.93
CA SER A 146 6.55 -6.03 17.86
C SER A 146 7.65 -6.65 17.01
N SER A 147 7.53 -7.95 16.73
CA SER A 147 8.45 -8.69 15.87
C SER A 147 7.72 -9.71 15.03
N MET A 148 7.88 -9.61 13.73
CA MET A 148 7.33 -10.54 12.77
C MET A 148 8.45 -11.16 11.94
N LYS A 149 8.37 -12.47 11.73
CA LYS A 149 9.27 -13.20 10.82
C LYS A 149 8.43 -13.99 9.84
N ILE A 150 8.76 -13.90 8.57
CA ILE A 150 8.14 -14.67 7.49
C ILE A 150 9.25 -15.39 6.74
N LYS A 151 9.10 -16.71 6.60
CA LYS A 151 9.88 -17.50 5.65
C LYS A 151 8.96 -17.92 4.54
N GLY A 152 9.39 -17.75 3.30
CA GLY A 152 8.59 -18.14 2.16
C GLY A 152 9.39 -18.94 1.16
N ALA A 153 8.77 -19.94 0.54
CA ALA A 153 9.36 -20.75 -0.51
C ALA A 153 8.39 -20.94 -1.67
N VAL A 154 8.88 -20.81 -2.89
CA VAL A 154 8.11 -21.11 -4.11
C VAL A 154 8.15 -22.61 -4.35
N VAL A 155 6.99 -23.27 -4.27
CA VAL A 155 6.82 -24.70 -4.49
C VAL A 155 5.78 -24.91 -5.59
N GLY A 156 6.23 -25.22 -6.78
CA GLY A 156 5.37 -25.32 -7.95
C GLY A 156 4.66 -23.99 -8.24
N LYS A 157 3.33 -23.97 -8.18
CA LYS A 157 2.52 -22.77 -8.37
C LYS A 157 2.00 -22.16 -7.06
N GLN A 158 2.72 -22.36 -5.98
CA GLN A 158 2.36 -21.83 -4.67
C GLN A 158 3.55 -21.15 -4.02
N LEU A 159 3.29 -20.08 -3.30
CA LEU A 159 4.19 -19.50 -2.32
C LEU A 159 3.75 -19.98 -0.94
N VAL A 160 4.54 -20.86 -0.34
CA VAL A 160 4.29 -21.41 1.00
C VAL A 160 5.00 -20.53 2.01
N LEU A 161 4.26 -20.04 3.00
CA LEU A 161 4.73 -19.13 4.03
C LEU A 161 4.69 -19.79 5.39
N ASP A 162 5.78 -19.65 6.16
CA ASP A 162 5.84 -19.89 7.60
C ASP A 162 5.91 -18.53 8.30
N ILE A 163 4.83 -18.15 8.99
CA ILE A 163 4.67 -16.83 9.63
C ILE A 163 4.81 -17.02 11.14
N LEU A 164 5.88 -16.48 11.71
CA LEU A 164 6.12 -16.45 13.16
C LEU A 164 5.71 -15.10 13.72
N SER A 165 4.67 -15.07 14.52
CA SER A 165 4.20 -13.90 15.26
C SER A 165 3.50 -14.33 16.54
N GLY A 166 3.59 -13.54 17.62
CA GLY A 166 3.01 -13.84 18.93
C GLY A 166 3.51 -15.17 19.54
N GLY A 167 4.72 -15.61 19.18
CA GLY A 167 5.35 -16.84 19.66
C GLY A 167 4.81 -18.13 19.01
N GLN A 168 4.04 -18.01 17.92
CA GLN A 168 3.55 -19.16 17.14
C GLN A 168 3.94 -19.05 15.66
N THR A 169 4.24 -20.20 15.06
CA THR A 169 4.44 -20.31 13.62
C THR A 169 3.17 -20.87 12.99
N ARG A 170 2.64 -20.18 11.99
CA ARG A 170 1.51 -20.63 11.18
C ARG A 170 1.89 -20.70 9.72
N LYS A 171 1.30 -21.67 9.02
CA LYS A 171 1.52 -21.85 7.58
C LYS A 171 0.37 -21.22 6.79
N GLU A 172 0.74 -20.49 5.74
CA GLU A 172 -0.18 -20.03 4.73
C GLU A 172 0.34 -20.40 3.34
N SER A 173 -0.55 -20.46 2.35
CA SER A 173 -0.18 -20.77 0.98
C SER A 173 -0.92 -19.84 0.02
N ILE A 174 -0.17 -19.15 -0.83
CA ILE A 174 -0.68 -18.22 -1.83
C ILE A 174 -0.51 -18.84 -3.21
N ALA A 175 -1.61 -18.94 -3.96
CA ALA A 175 -1.56 -19.43 -5.33
C ALA A 175 -0.87 -18.39 -6.23
N LEU A 176 0.11 -18.83 -7.02
CA LEU A 176 0.89 -18.01 -7.93
C LEU A 176 0.43 -18.23 -9.37
N LYS A 177 0.24 -17.16 -10.11
CA LYS A 177 0.08 -17.21 -11.57
C LYS A 177 1.43 -17.47 -12.26
N GLU A 178 2.48 -16.85 -11.74
CA GLU A 178 3.86 -16.92 -12.20
C GLU A 178 4.81 -16.74 -11.00
N PRO A 179 6.09 -17.17 -11.09
CA PRO A 179 7.05 -16.99 -10.00
C PRO A 179 7.24 -15.48 -9.71
N PRO A 180 7.15 -15.04 -8.44
CA PRO A 180 7.25 -13.64 -8.09
C PRO A 180 8.71 -13.19 -7.93
N TYR A 181 8.88 -11.87 -7.85
CA TYR A 181 10.07 -11.19 -7.35
C TYR A 181 9.80 -10.65 -5.94
N LEU A 182 10.84 -10.37 -5.17
CA LEU A 182 10.81 -9.40 -4.08
C LEU A 182 11.35 -8.06 -4.59
N SER A 183 11.09 -6.95 -3.90
CA SER A 183 11.55 -5.61 -4.32
C SER A 183 13.06 -5.56 -4.58
N LEU A 184 13.87 -6.15 -3.68
CA LEU A 184 15.32 -6.18 -3.82
C LEU A 184 15.81 -7.00 -5.04
N ASN A 185 14.98 -7.86 -5.61
CA ASN A 185 15.32 -8.66 -6.79
C ASN A 185 15.11 -7.90 -8.10
N ILE A 186 14.29 -6.84 -8.09
CA ILE A 186 13.85 -6.14 -9.31
C ILE A 186 15.01 -5.41 -9.98
N LYS A 187 15.78 -4.62 -9.21
CA LYS A 187 16.88 -3.83 -9.77
C LYS A 187 17.92 -4.69 -10.51
N PRO A 188 18.49 -5.75 -9.93
CA PRO A 188 19.40 -6.61 -10.66
C PRO A 188 18.75 -7.34 -11.84
N ALA A 189 17.50 -7.74 -11.75
CA ALA A 189 16.77 -8.31 -12.89
C ALA A 189 16.60 -7.29 -14.02
N LEU A 190 16.30 -6.03 -13.69
CA LEU A 190 16.17 -4.95 -14.66
C LEU A 190 17.49 -4.65 -15.40
N ILE A 191 18.63 -4.70 -14.67
CA ILE A 191 19.97 -4.53 -15.30
C ILE A 191 20.23 -5.62 -16.34
N LEU A 192 19.89 -6.87 -16.04
CA LEU A 192 20.02 -7.96 -17.00
C LEU A 192 19.12 -7.78 -18.25
N LEU A 193 17.94 -7.18 -18.08
CA LEU A 193 17.02 -6.88 -19.18
C LEU A 193 17.44 -5.69 -20.03
N GLY A 194 18.39 -4.88 -19.52
CA GLY A 194 18.91 -3.67 -20.15
C GLY A 194 18.08 -2.42 -19.88
N LEU A 195 18.79 -1.31 -19.66
CA LEU A 195 18.20 0.00 -19.37
C LEU A 195 18.06 0.80 -20.67
N GLU A 196 16.89 0.78 -21.28
CA GLU A 196 16.60 1.56 -22.49
C GLU A 196 15.53 2.63 -22.19
N PRO A 197 15.83 3.93 -22.37
CA PRO A 197 14.85 5.01 -22.20
C PRO A 197 13.57 4.78 -23.01
N GLY A 198 12.42 4.95 -22.35
CA GLY A 198 11.08 4.74 -22.91
C GLY A 198 10.56 3.32 -22.79
N LYS A 199 11.36 2.34 -22.38
CA LYS A 199 10.87 0.98 -22.08
C LYS A 199 10.15 0.91 -20.74
N ARG A 200 9.19 -0.01 -20.68
CA ARG A 200 8.43 -0.37 -19.46
C ARG A 200 8.54 -1.86 -19.23
N TYR A 201 8.74 -2.22 -17.97
CA TYR A 201 8.90 -3.60 -17.52
C TYR A 201 7.83 -3.89 -16.46
N ARG A 202 7.27 -5.09 -16.49
CA ARG A 202 6.33 -5.61 -15.49
C ARG A 202 7.00 -6.70 -14.68
N PHE A 203 6.91 -6.62 -13.37
CA PHE A 203 7.40 -7.62 -12.45
C PHE A 203 6.28 -8.08 -11.53
N PRO A 204 5.91 -9.38 -11.51
CA PRO A 204 5.03 -9.91 -10.48
C PRO A 204 5.75 -9.84 -9.14
N LEU A 205 5.31 -8.96 -8.25
CA LEU A 205 5.99 -8.66 -6.99
C LEU A 205 5.20 -9.24 -5.83
N PHE A 206 5.87 -10.00 -4.95
CA PHE A 206 5.36 -10.35 -3.63
C PHE A 206 5.95 -9.41 -2.59
N ASN A 207 5.08 -8.79 -1.79
CA ASN A 207 5.48 -7.95 -0.66
C ASN A 207 5.24 -8.71 0.65
N PRO A 208 6.29 -9.10 1.40
CA PRO A 208 6.13 -9.80 2.66
C PRO A 208 5.40 -9.00 3.74
N ALA A 209 5.56 -7.68 3.76
CA ALA A 209 4.94 -6.82 4.77
C ALA A 209 3.41 -6.72 4.62
N THR A 210 2.90 -6.80 3.40
CA THR A 210 1.45 -6.78 3.12
C THR A 210 0.88 -8.16 2.80
N MET A 211 1.76 -9.17 2.61
CA MET A 211 1.42 -10.53 2.16
C MET A 211 0.61 -10.53 0.85
N ASN A 212 0.84 -9.55 -0.01
CA ASN A 212 0.14 -9.36 -1.27
C ASN A 212 1.05 -9.64 -2.46
N THR A 213 0.46 -10.16 -3.54
CA THR A 213 1.11 -10.33 -4.85
C THR A 213 0.43 -9.42 -5.86
N GLU A 214 1.16 -8.45 -6.38
CA GLU A 214 0.66 -7.49 -7.37
C GLU A 214 1.79 -7.11 -8.35
N ASP A 215 1.44 -6.66 -9.54
CA ASP A 215 2.43 -6.25 -10.52
C ASP A 215 3.07 -4.91 -10.15
N ALA A 216 4.40 -4.88 -10.10
CA ALA A 216 5.17 -3.64 -10.14
C ALA A 216 5.47 -3.28 -11.59
N THR A 217 5.37 -2.01 -11.93
CA THR A 217 5.74 -1.48 -13.26
C THR A 217 6.93 -0.55 -13.11
N ILE A 218 8.00 -0.83 -13.84
CA ILE A 218 9.19 0.01 -13.92
C ILE A 218 9.24 0.67 -15.29
N SER A 219 9.28 2.00 -15.34
CA SER A 219 9.49 2.78 -16.56
C SER A 219 10.88 3.38 -16.55
N VAL A 220 11.69 3.11 -17.56
CA VAL A 220 12.96 3.81 -17.79
C VAL A 220 12.62 5.13 -18.50
N GLU A 221 12.69 6.25 -17.78
CA GLU A 221 12.23 7.54 -18.33
C GLU A 221 13.27 8.19 -19.19
N THR A 222 14.44 8.48 -18.62
CA THR A 222 15.53 9.22 -19.29
C THR A 222 16.89 8.67 -18.92
N LYS A 223 17.87 8.91 -19.81
CA LYS A 223 19.31 8.81 -19.49
C LYS A 223 19.83 10.23 -19.35
N GLU A 224 20.36 10.58 -18.20
CA GLU A 224 20.77 11.95 -17.87
C GLU A 224 22.11 11.98 -17.13
N ARG A 225 22.73 13.15 -17.03
CA ARG A 225 23.92 13.36 -16.19
C ARG A 225 23.52 14.10 -14.93
N ILE A 226 23.94 13.56 -13.80
CA ILE A 226 23.74 14.20 -12.49
C ILE A 226 25.09 14.42 -11.80
N LYS A 227 25.18 15.47 -11.02
CA LYS A 227 26.36 15.75 -10.20
C LYS A 227 26.23 15.04 -8.87
N VAL A 228 27.21 14.18 -8.55
CA VAL A 228 27.30 13.44 -7.28
C VAL A 228 28.63 13.82 -6.61
N GLY A 229 28.56 14.66 -5.58
CA GLY A 229 29.76 15.32 -5.06
C GLY A 229 30.41 16.21 -6.12
N ASP A 230 31.68 15.97 -6.42
CA ASP A 230 32.45 16.70 -7.44
C ASP A 230 32.49 16.00 -8.81
N ARG A 231 31.82 14.87 -8.97
CA ARG A 231 31.85 14.07 -10.21
C ARG A 231 30.50 14.09 -10.92
N GLU A 232 30.53 14.21 -12.25
CA GLU A 232 29.35 13.94 -13.07
C GLU A 232 29.25 12.44 -13.34
N GLN A 233 28.04 11.90 -13.18
CA GLN A 233 27.72 10.50 -13.47
C GLN A 233 26.54 10.42 -14.42
N THR A 234 26.62 9.49 -15.35
CA THR A 234 25.50 9.15 -16.22
C THR A 234 24.60 8.15 -15.50
N VAL A 235 23.32 8.48 -15.40
CA VAL A 235 22.31 7.68 -14.72
C VAL A 235 21.07 7.52 -15.57
N TYR A 236 20.33 6.47 -15.29
CA TYR A 236 18.98 6.24 -15.80
C TYR A 236 17.98 6.62 -14.71
N LYS A 237 17.02 7.46 -15.06
CA LYS A 237 15.90 7.80 -14.21
C LYS A 237 14.81 6.75 -14.40
N LEU A 238 14.50 6.06 -13.34
CA LEU A 238 13.45 5.04 -13.29
C LEU A 238 12.25 5.55 -12.51
N LYS A 239 11.07 5.17 -12.96
CA LYS A 239 9.83 5.37 -12.23
C LYS A 239 9.22 4.01 -11.95
N GLU A 240 9.17 3.65 -10.69
CA GLU A 240 8.51 2.46 -10.18
C GLU A 240 7.10 2.80 -9.74
N THR A 241 6.14 1.96 -10.13
CA THR A 241 4.75 2.05 -9.67
C THR A 241 4.34 0.71 -9.10
N PHE A 242 4.00 0.69 -7.82
CA PHE A 242 3.50 -0.49 -7.10
C PHE A 242 2.38 -0.09 -6.15
N GLN A 243 1.27 -0.82 -6.16
CA GLN A 243 0.07 -0.51 -5.36
C GLN A 243 -0.37 0.96 -5.45
N GLY A 244 -0.24 1.55 -6.63
CA GLY A 244 -0.58 2.96 -6.87
C GLY A 244 0.42 3.97 -6.31
N LEU A 245 1.40 3.56 -5.53
CA LEU A 245 2.50 4.41 -5.08
C LEU A 245 3.56 4.51 -6.17
N GLU A 246 4.21 5.67 -6.25
CA GLU A 246 5.24 5.97 -7.24
C GLU A 246 6.54 6.33 -6.55
N ALA A 247 7.59 5.54 -6.77
CA ALA A 247 8.97 5.86 -6.39
C ALA A 247 9.77 6.27 -7.64
N VAL A 248 10.79 7.09 -7.45
CA VAL A 248 11.69 7.51 -8.52
C VAL A 248 13.12 7.24 -8.09
N SER A 249 13.87 6.53 -8.93
CA SER A 249 15.28 6.23 -8.65
C SER A 249 16.19 6.64 -9.80
N TRP A 250 17.43 6.97 -9.47
CA TRP A 250 18.50 7.28 -10.40
C TRP A 250 19.59 6.24 -10.22
N ILE A 251 19.75 5.38 -11.22
CA ILE A 251 20.71 4.28 -11.17
C ILE A 251 21.75 4.41 -12.28
N THR A 252 22.99 3.98 -12.02
CA THR A 252 24.04 3.89 -13.04
C THR A 252 23.78 2.70 -13.98
N GLU A 253 24.52 2.64 -15.06
CA GLU A 253 24.50 1.49 -15.99
C GLU A 253 24.90 0.17 -15.30
N ASP A 254 25.78 0.25 -14.31
CA ASP A 254 26.25 -0.90 -13.50
C ASP A 254 25.25 -1.27 -12.39
N GLY A 255 24.15 -0.53 -12.22
CA GLY A 255 23.09 -0.79 -11.25
C GLY A 255 23.27 -0.14 -9.87
N ASP A 256 24.24 0.75 -9.67
CA ASP A 256 24.37 1.52 -8.44
C ASP A 256 23.21 2.52 -8.29
N THR A 257 22.47 2.50 -7.19
CA THR A 257 21.44 3.50 -6.89
C THR A 257 22.09 4.74 -6.31
N ILE A 258 22.09 5.81 -7.08
CA ILE A 258 22.66 7.10 -6.61
C ILE A 258 21.69 7.83 -5.70
N LYS A 259 20.41 7.82 -6.09
CA LYS A 259 19.32 8.47 -5.36
C LYS A 259 18.01 7.72 -5.58
N GLU A 260 17.18 7.69 -4.56
CA GLU A 260 15.80 7.23 -4.67
C GLU A 260 14.87 8.17 -3.89
N GLU A 261 13.70 8.50 -4.47
CA GLU A 261 12.65 9.29 -3.86
C GLU A 261 11.42 8.41 -3.62
N SER A 262 11.08 8.23 -2.36
CA SER A 262 9.90 7.49 -1.92
C SER A 262 8.63 8.33 -2.05
N PRO A 263 7.47 7.72 -2.30
CA PRO A 263 6.17 8.41 -2.34
C PRO A 263 5.77 9.06 -1.01
N LEU A 264 6.37 8.65 0.10
CA LEU A 264 6.15 9.21 1.44
C LEU A 264 7.14 10.34 1.79
N GLY A 265 7.90 10.85 0.81
CA GLY A 265 8.82 11.98 1.00
C GLY A 265 10.17 11.63 1.63
N TYR A 266 10.49 10.33 1.71
CA TYR A 266 11.84 9.90 2.06
C TYR A 266 12.74 9.93 0.83
N VAL A 267 14.01 10.25 1.05
CA VAL A 267 15.05 10.25 0.01
C VAL A 267 16.19 9.34 0.48
N LEU A 268 16.54 8.36 -0.32
CA LEU A 268 17.73 7.54 -0.12
C LEU A 268 18.86 8.12 -0.97
N LEU A 269 20.03 8.29 -0.37
CA LEU A 269 21.24 8.78 -1.05
C LEU A 269 22.36 7.80 -0.85
N LYS A 270 23.06 7.44 -1.95
CA LYS A 270 24.23 6.57 -1.87
C LYS A 270 25.32 7.18 -1.01
N GLU A 271 25.82 6.40 -0.08
CA GLU A 271 26.86 6.82 0.87
C GLU A 271 27.89 5.70 1.10
N SER A 272 29.01 6.05 1.75
CA SER A 272 29.89 5.03 2.33
C SER A 272 29.20 4.38 3.53
N MET A 273 29.59 3.16 3.89
CA MET A 273 29.09 2.48 5.10
C MET A 273 29.25 3.39 6.34
N ALA A 274 30.38 4.03 6.52
CA ALA A 274 30.66 4.89 7.68
C ALA A 274 29.72 6.10 7.75
N GLU A 275 29.39 6.71 6.61
CA GLU A 275 28.44 7.83 6.56
C GLU A 275 27.00 7.33 6.68
N ALA A 276 26.62 6.21 6.04
CA ALA A 276 25.28 5.66 6.11
C ALA A 276 24.86 5.34 7.55
N MET A 277 25.74 4.71 8.32
CA MET A 277 25.49 4.33 9.72
C MET A 277 25.56 5.50 10.70
N LYS A 278 26.06 6.67 10.29
CA LYS A 278 26.14 7.85 11.14
C LYS A 278 24.80 8.58 11.15
N LEU A 279 24.03 8.41 12.21
CA LEU A 279 22.76 9.11 12.38
C LEU A 279 23.00 10.57 12.77
N ASP A 280 22.42 11.48 12.01
CA ASP A 280 22.35 12.90 12.34
C ASP A 280 20.95 13.24 12.84
N LYS A 281 20.81 13.37 14.15
CA LYS A 281 19.50 13.64 14.79
C LYS A 281 19.11 15.14 14.76
N ARG A 282 19.82 16.00 14.03
CA ARG A 282 19.50 17.43 13.93
C ARG A 282 18.32 17.66 12.98
N GLY A 283 17.45 18.57 13.33
CA GLY A 283 16.27 18.94 12.58
C GLY A 283 14.98 18.22 13.03
N PRO A 284 13.82 18.73 12.67
CA PRO A 284 12.53 18.11 13.00
C PRO A 284 12.29 16.83 12.20
N LEU A 285 11.59 15.87 12.81
CA LEU A 285 10.95 14.77 12.09
C LEU A 285 9.58 15.24 11.63
N VAL A 286 9.20 14.87 10.43
CA VAL A 286 7.84 15.08 9.94
C VAL A 286 6.99 13.86 10.27
N ASP A 287 5.84 14.09 10.89
CA ASP A 287 4.89 13.05 11.22
C ASP A 287 4.28 12.48 9.93
N ILE A 288 4.48 11.17 9.70
CA ILE A 288 4.00 10.52 8.46
C ILE A 288 2.49 10.56 8.32
N ILE A 289 1.76 10.62 9.44
CA ILE A 289 0.29 10.73 9.41
C ILE A 289 -0.15 12.08 8.84
N SER A 290 0.61 13.16 9.10
CA SER A 290 0.31 14.47 8.52
C SER A 290 0.50 14.51 6.99
N LEU A 291 1.34 13.62 6.45
CA LEU A 291 1.58 13.53 5.00
C LEU A 291 0.47 12.77 4.26
N VAL A 292 -0.27 11.94 4.98
CA VAL A 292 -1.31 11.08 4.39
C VAL A 292 -2.73 11.49 4.80
N MET A 293 -2.88 12.43 5.73
CA MET A 293 -4.17 13.00 6.11
C MET A 293 -4.86 13.65 4.90
N ILE A 294 -6.16 13.46 4.78
CA ILE A 294 -6.99 14.02 3.71
C ILE A 294 -7.74 15.23 4.26
N PRO A 295 -7.34 16.46 3.88
CA PRO A 295 -8.03 17.67 4.33
C PRO A 295 -9.50 17.67 3.88
N SER A 296 -10.40 18.12 4.75
CA SER A 296 -11.82 18.23 4.46
C SER A 296 -12.44 19.40 5.21
N THR A 297 -13.67 19.75 4.85
CA THR A 297 -14.49 20.66 5.64
C THR A 297 -14.77 20.09 7.02
N ASN A 298 -14.92 20.96 8.02
CA ASN A 298 -15.18 20.54 9.40
C ASN A 298 -16.49 19.73 9.52
N VAL A 299 -16.42 18.63 10.28
CA VAL A 299 -17.58 17.84 10.70
C VAL A 299 -17.70 18.00 12.21
N ASP A 300 -18.74 18.69 12.64
CA ASP A 300 -19.00 18.89 14.07
C ASP A 300 -19.47 17.59 14.74
N ASN A 301 -18.89 17.26 15.90
CA ASN A 301 -19.23 16.07 16.66
C ASN A 301 -19.25 14.76 15.84
N PRO A 302 -18.15 14.38 15.19
CA PRO A 302 -18.11 13.23 14.28
C PRO A 302 -18.63 11.94 14.92
N ALA A 303 -18.37 11.72 16.22
CA ALA A 303 -18.84 10.54 16.94
C ALA A 303 -20.39 10.47 17.08
N GLN A 304 -21.10 11.56 16.87
CA GLN A 304 -22.57 11.62 16.89
C GLN A 304 -23.19 11.65 15.48
N THR A 305 -22.37 11.72 14.44
CA THR A 305 -22.83 11.77 13.06
C THR A 305 -23.47 10.44 12.65
N ARG A 306 -24.76 10.45 12.35
CA ARG A 306 -25.53 9.27 11.94
C ARG A 306 -25.71 9.15 10.44
N TYR A 307 -25.47 10.23 9.69
CA TYR A 307 -25.52 10.30 8.25
C TYR A 307 -24.40 11.17 7.73
N LEU A 308 -23.71 10.70 6.69
CA LEU A 308 -22.70 11.46 5.98
C LEU A 308 -22.91 11.25 4.47
N LYS A 309 -22.82 12.34 3.71
CA LYS A 309 -22.74 12.33 2.27
C LYS A 309 -21.44 13.04 1.84
N ALA A 310 -20.61 12.34 1.11
CA ALA A 310 -19.32 12.89 0.67
C ALA A 310 -19.02 12.55 -0.78
N LYS A 311 -18.31 13.45 -1.45
CA LYS A 311 -17.79 13.27 -2.79
C LYS A 311 -16.33 12.83 -2.72
N LEU A 312 -16.00 11.76 -3.45
CA LEU A 312 -14.70 11.13 -3.50
C LEU A 312 -14.08 11.35 -4.89
N THR A 313 -12.88 11.96 -4.94
CA THR A 313 -12.20 12.28 -6.21
C THR A 313 -10.69 12.06 -6.10
N GLY A 314 -9.96 12.24 -7.20
CA GLY A 314 -8.49 12.17 -7.24
C GLY A 314 -7.93 10.80 -7.57
N VAL A 315 -8.72 9.73 -7.46
CA VAL A 315 -8.33 8.35 -7.77
C VAL A 315 -9.44 7.62 -8.52
N PRO A 316 -9.12 6.58 -9.31
CA PRO A 316 -10.13 5.63 -9.78
C PRO A 316 -10.74 4.87 -8.59
N LEU A 317 -12.06 4.85 -8.50
CA LEU A 317 -12.79 4.23 -7.38
C LEU A 317 -13.30 2.82 -7.71
N GLN A 318 -13.10 2.36 -8.94
CA GLN A 318 -13.50 1.01 -9.38
C GLN A 318 -12.67 -0.06 -8.65
N GLY A 319 -13.33 -1.10 -8.16
CA GLY A 319 -12.69 -2.23 -7.45
C GLY A 319 -12.60 -2.04 -5.93
N PHE A 320 -13.03 -0.88 -5.40
CA PHE A 320 -13.21 -0.68 -3.96
C PHE A 320 -14.62 -1.09 -3.51
N ASP A 321 -14.75 -1.52 -2.25
CA ASP A 321 -16.00 -1.99 -1.62
C ASP A 321 -16.82 -0.80 -1.08
N LEU A 322 -17.10 0.18 -1.93
CA LEU A 322 -17.77 1.43 -1.54
C LEU A 322 -19.29 1.30 -1.47
N ASP A 323 -19.88 0.28 -2.06
CA ASP A 323 -21.33 0.07 -2.08
C ASP A 323 -21.72 -1.14 -1.26
N GLY A 324 -22.90 -1.08 -0.64
CA GLY A 324 -23.46 -2.16 0.16
C GLY A 324 -23.41 -1.92 1.67
N ASP A 325 -24.24 -2.67 2.41
CA ASP A 325 -24.45 -2.57 3.85
C ASP A 325 -24.94 -1.16 4.26
N ARG A 326 -24.11 -0.42 4.98
CA ARG A 326 -24.40 0.95 5.45
C ARG A 326 -24.06 2.06 4.45
N GLN A 327 -23.45 1.71 3.31
CA GLN A 327 -22.97 2.64 2.29
C GLN A 327 -23.74 2.49 0.99
N ILE A 328 -24.02 3.61 0.34
CA ILE A 328 -24.56 3.68 -1.00
C ILE A 328 -23.61 4.53 -1.83
N PHE A 329 -23.03 3.95 -2.89
CA PHE A 329 -22.10 4.62 -3.76
C PHE A 329 -22.69 4.84 -5.15
N LYS A 330 -22.75 6.11 -5.61
CA LYS A 330 -23.27 6.47 -6.94
C LYS A 330 -22.35 7.50 -7.60
N GLY A 331 -21.76 7.12 -8.73
CA GLY A 331 -20.83 7.97 -9.48
C GLY A 331 -19.54 8.22 -8.70
N ASP A 332 -19.43 9.37 -8.08
CA ASP A 332 -18.31 9.79 -7.22
C ASP A 332 -18.74 10.12 -5.79
N THR A 333 -19.99 9.83 -5.45
CA THR A 333 -20.60 10.21 -4.17
C THR A 333 -20.93 8.97 -3.35
N VAL A 334 -20.52 8.99 -2.08
CA VAL A 334 -20.84 7.99 -1.08
C VAL A 334 -21.80 8.58 -0.05
N GLU A 335 -22.84 7.83 0.29
CA GLU A 335 -23.72 8.10 1.42
C GLU A 335 -23.53 6.99 2.46
N VAL A 336 -23.27 7.37 3.70
CA VAL A 336 -23.07 6.45 4.83
C VAL A 336 -24.15 6.71 5.87
N ARG A 337 -24.77 5.63 6.39
CA ARG A 337 -25.78 5.70 7.43
C ARG A 337 -25.42 4.77 8.58
N VAL A 338 -25.54 5.25 9.80
CA VAL A 338 -25.47 4.38 10.96
C VAL A 338 -26.68 3.46 10.94
N GLN A 339 -26.43 2.17 11.05
CA GLN A 339 -27.47 1.15 11.03
C GLN A 339 -28.14 1.07 12.39
N ASP A 340 -29.44 0.75 12.39
CA ASP A 340 -30.12 0.35 13.60
C ASP A 340 -29.65 -1.05 14.01
N GLU A 341 -29.55 -1.29 15.30
CA GLU A 341 -29.09 -2.55 15.83
C GLU A 341 -30.18 -3.63 15.64
N PRO A 342 -29.92 -4.70 14.87
CA PRO A 342 -30.89 -5.75 14.65
C PRO A 342 -31.09 -6.63 15.89
N ALA A 343 -32.14 -7.42 15.91
CA ALA A 343 -32.26 -8.52 16.82
C ALA A 343 -31.16 -9.55 16.57
N ALA A 344 -30.38 -9.87 17.60
CA ALA A 344 -29.28 -10.79 17.49
C ALA A 344 -29.72 -12.25 17.62
N TYR A 345 -28.83 -13.15 17.20
CA TYR A 345 -28.98 -14.61 17.33
C TYR A 345 -28.24 -15.12 18.57
N THR A 346 -28.50 -16.37 18.93
CA THR A 346 -27.76 -17.06 20.00
C THR A 346 -26.46 -17.64 19.49
N LEU A 347 -25.34 -17.35 20.17
CA LEU A 347 -24.01 -17.86 19.86
C LEU A 347 -23.86 -19.35 20.06
N PRO A 348 -23.03 -20.04 19.23
CA PRO A 348 -22.33 -19.53 18.06
C PRO A 348 -23.26 -19.38 16.84
N TYR A 349 -22.85 -18.58 15.83
CA TYR A 349 -23.54 -18.49 14.55
C TYR A 349 -23.73 -19.87 13.90
N SER A 350 -24.96 -20.19 13.54
CA SER A 350 -25.34 -21.52 13.02
C SER A 350 -25.48 -21.59 11.50
N GLY A 351 -25.40 -20.45 10.79
CA GLY A 351 -25.42 -20.41 9.34
C GLY A 351 -24.13 -20.98 8.72
N LYS A 352 -24.17 -21.32 7.43
CA LYS A 352 -23.02 -21.90 6.71
C LYS A 352 -22.34 -20.91 5.76
N ASP A 353 -23.02 -19.88 5.37
CA ASP A 353 -22.63 -18.86 4.40
C ASP A 353 -21.48 -17.97 4.86
N LEU A 354 -21.27 -17.81 6.17
CA LEU A 354 -20.24 -16.96 6.77
C LEU A 354 -19.15 -17.75 7.51
N ASN A 355 -19.06 -19.06 7.30
CA ASN A 355 -18.09 -19.90 8.00
C ASN A 355 -16.63 -19.47 7.77
N ASP A 356 -16.30 -18.96 6.60
CA ASP A 356 -14.95 -18.46 6.32
C ASP A 356 -14.57 -17.27 7.19
N LEU A 357 -15.56 -16.50 7.65
CA LEU A 357 -15.37 -15.34 8.54
C LEU A 357 -15.34 -15.70 10.03
N LEU A 358 -15.42 -17.00 10.33
CA LEU A 358 -15.15 -17.57 11.66
C LEU A 358 -13.76 -18.23 11.73
N ARG A 359 -13.14 -18.50 10.56
CA ARG A 359 -11.87 -19.22 10.49
C ARG A 359 -10.70 -18.39 11.02
N PRO A 360 -9.74 -19.02 11.67
CA PRO A 360 -8.47 -18.40 12.00
C PRO A 360 -7.64 -18.13 10.73
N THR A 361 -6.74 -17.15 10.82
CA THR A 361 -5.66 -16.92 9.87
C THR A 361 -4.32 -16.86 10.61
N ALA A 362 -3.21 -16.67 9.91
CA ALA A 362 -1.91 -16.53 10.55
C ALA A 362 -1.86 -15.39 11.58
N LEU A 363 -2.54 -14.28 11.32
CA LEU A 363 -2.56 -13.10 12.19
C LEU A 363 -3.79 -13.03 13.10
N ILE A 364 -4.89 -13.68 12.71
CA ILE A 364 -6.15 -13.73 13.47
C ILE A 364 -6.29 -15.12 14.09
N GLN A 365 -5.57 -15.38 15.17
CA GLN A 365 -5.46 -16.69 15.79
C GLN A 365 -6.68 -17.00 16.69
N SER A 366 -7.90 -16.97 16.13
CA SER A 366 -9.16 -17.19 16.88
C SER A 366 -9.31 -18.60 17.46
N ASP A 367 -8.52 -19.57 16.97
CA ASP A 367 -8.48 -20.95 17.46
C ASP A 367 -7.49 -21.16 18.62
N ASP A 368 -6.63 -20.18 18.93
CA ASP A 368 -5.66 -20.29 20.02
C ASP A 368 -6.36 -20.29 21.38
N LYS A 369 -5.87 -21.14 22.29
CA LYS A 369 -6.45 -21.27 23.63
C LYS A 369 -6.47 -19.95 24.41
N ARG A 370 -5.44 -19.12 24.29
CA ARG A 370 -5.33 -17.83 25.00
C ARG A 370 -6.41 -16.85 24.53
N ILE A 371 -6.73 -16.83 23.22
CA ILE A 371 -7.80 -16.01 22.65
C ILE A 371 -9.15 -16.52 23.12
N LYS A 372 -9.38 -17.85 23.07
CA LYS A 372 -10.64 -18.49 23.54
C LYS A 372 -10.87 -18.21 25.02
N ASP A 373 -9.89 -18.50 25.87
CA ASP A 373 -9.99 -18.29 27.32
C ASP A 373 -10.30 -16.80 27.63
N GLN A 374 -9.69 -15.88 26.87
CA GLN A 374 -9.96 -14.44 27.07
C GLN A 374 -11.36 -14.05 26.60
N ALA A 375 -11.84 -14.57 25.48
CA ALA A 375 -13.21 -14.34 25.00
C ALA A 375 -14.24 -14.89 26.01
N ASP A 376 -14.07 -16.12 26.47
CA ASP A 376 -14.94 -16.77 27.47
C ASP A 376 -14.97 -15.97 28.78
N LYS A 377 -13.82 -15.45 29.22
CA LYS A 377 -13.72 -14.58 30.40
C LYS A 377 -14.50 -13.29 30.25
N ILE A 378 -14.43 -12.64 29.08
CA ILE A 378 -15.15 -11.39 28.80
C ILE A 378 -16.66 -11.63 28.77
N LEU A 379 -17.08 -12.70 28.07
CA LEU A 379 -18.48 -12.99 27.85
C LEU A 379 -19.18 -13.55 29.09
N SER A 380 -18.45 -14.25 29.99
CA SER A 380 -18.97 -14.83 31.22
C SER A 380 -20.22 -15.70 31.00
N GLY A 381 -20.27 -16.43 29.90
CA GLY A 381 -21.37 -17.32 29.52
C GLY A 381 -22.54 -16.64 28.77
N ASP A 382 -22.44 -15.37 28.44
CA ASP A 382 -23.42 -14.69 27.60
C ASP A 382 -23.46 -15.29 26.18
N LYS A 383 -24.67 -15.57 25.70
CA LYS A 383 -24.92 -16.19 24.40
C LYS A 383 -25.65 -15.27 23.42
N ASP A 384 -26.05 -14.07 23.84
CA ASP A 384 -26.59 -13.09 22.90
C ASP A 384 -25.45 -12.50 22.05
N ALA A 385 -25.53 -12.65 20.72
CA ALA A 385 -24.46 -12.24 19.83
C ALA A 385 -24.19 -10.72 19.86
N ARG A 386 -25.22 -9.90 20.05
CA ARG A 386 -25.10 -8.45 20.13
C ARG A 386 -24.43 -8.00 21.42
N GLU A 387 -24.92 -8.51 22.55
CA GLU A 387 -24.34 -8.20 23.87
C GLU A 387 -22.88 -8.71 23.93
N ALA A 388 -22.61 -9.88 23.37
CA ALA A 388 -21.25 -10.40 23.24
C ALA A 388 -20.35 -9.47 22.41
N ALA A 389 -20.80 -9.05 21.23
CA ALA A 389 -20.06 -8.13 20.37
C ALA A 389 -19.75 -6.81 21.08
N LYS A 390 -20.73 -6.26 21.82
CA LYS A 390 -20.57 -5.02 22.58
C LYS A 390 -19.58 -5.18 23.74
N LYS A 391 -19.69 -6.24 24.54
CA LYS A 391 -18.74 -6.53 25.63
C LYS A 391 -17.31 -6.69 25.13
N LEU A 392 -17.13 -7.35 23.99
CA LEU A 392 -15.82 -7.48 23.35
C LEU A 392 -15.26 -6.13 22.91
N ASN A 393 -16.11 -5.25 22.34
CA ASN A 393 -15.73 -3.90 21.93
C ASN A 393 -15.26 -3.06 23.12
N GLU A 394 -16.05 -3.01 24.18
CA GLU A 394 -15.74 -2.28 25.41
C GLU A 394 -14.45 -2.79 26.06
N TRP A 395 -14.29 -4.13 26.11
CA TRP A 395 -13.10 -4.71 26.68
C TRP A 395 -11.84 -4.39 25.87
N VAL A 396 -11.86 -4.52 24.53
CA VAL A 396 -10.71 -4.22 23.67
C VAL A 396 -10.34 -2.74 23.79
N TYR A 397 -11.33 -1.85 23.78
CA TYR A 397 -11.13 -0.41 23.99
C TYR A 397 -10.40 -0.11 25.31
N GLY A 398 -10.81 -0.75 26.40
CA GLY A 398 -10.22 -0.54 27.73
C GLY A 398 -8.90 -1.28 27.97
N ALA A 399 -8.67 -2.39 27.27
CA ALA A 399 -7.51 -3.25 27.48
C ALA A 399 -6.25 -2.82 26.72
N ILE A 400 -6.40 -2.14 25.59
CA ILE A 400 -5.27 -1.72 24.73
C ILE A 400 -4.92 -0.26 25.03
N GLN A 401 -3.67 -0.02 25.41
CA GLN A 401 -3.13 1.33 25.52
C GLN A 401 -2.95 1.91 24.11
N LYS A 402 -3.65 2.99 23.81
CA LYS A 402 -3.57 3.68 22.53
C LYS A 402 -2.24 4.36 22.35
N LYS A 403 -1.40 3.76 21.54
CA LYS A 403 -0.11 4.30 21.09
C LYS A 403 0.07 3.97 19.62
N PRO A 404 0.58 4.92 18.83
CA PRO A 404 0.95 4.60 17.47
C PRO A 404 2.06 3.55 17.47
N VAL A 405 1.91 2.53 16.65
CA VAL A 405 2.94 1.52 16.39
C VAL A 405 3.04 1.25 14.89
N VAL A 406 4.25 1.00 14.43
CA VAL A 406 4.48 0.51 13.07
C VAL A 406 4.67 -1.00 13.18
N SER A 407 3.59 -1.75 13.01
CA SER A 407 3.62 -3.21 13.16
C SER A 407 2.76 -3.90 12.11
N ILE A 408 2.95 -5.21 12.00
CA ILE A 408 2.01 -6.12 11.33
C ILE A 408 1.39 -6.94 12.46
N PRO A 409 0.24 -6.50 13.00
CA PRO A 409 -0.26 -7.03 14.25
C PRO A 409 -0.77 -8.46 14.14
N SER A 410 -0.46 -9.29 15.12
CA SER A 410 -1.15 -10.56 15.34
C SER A 410 -1.96 -10.51 16.63
N ALA A 411 -3.10 -11.18 16.64
CA ALA A 411 -4.01 -11.15 17.80
C ALA A 411 -3.34 -11.61 19.10
N LEU A 412 -2.47 -12.61 19.04
CA LEU A 412 -1.73 -13.13 20.19
C LEU A 412 -0.72 -12.12 20.73
N GLU A 413 -0.02 -11.43 19.83
CA GLU A 413 0.94 -10.41 20.21
C GLU A 413 0.23 -9.21 20.88
N VAL A 414 -0.86 -8.75 20.25
CA VAL A 414 -1.68 -7.67 20.80
C VAL A 414 -2.28 -8.04 22.16
N LEU A 415 -2.81 -9.27 22.32
CA LEU A 415 -3.32 -9.75 23.60
C LEU A 415 -2.26 -9.74 24.70
N SER A 416 -1.00 -10.02 24.34
CA SER A 416 0.12 -10.03 25.29
C SER A 416 0.61 -8.63 25.63
N GLN A 417 0.82 -7.78 24.61
CA GLN A 417 1.45 -6.46 24.76
C GLN A 417 0.47 -5.38 25.20
N ARG A 418 -0.78 -5.46 24.74
CA ARG A 418 -1.86 -4.50 25.01
C ARG A 418 -1.52 -3.04 24.71
N VAL A 419 -0.80 -2.85 23.62
CA VAL A 419 -0.42 -1.54 23.10
C VAL A 419 -0.67 -1.55 21.60
N GLY A 420 -1.22 -0.47 21.05
CA GLY A 420 -1.44 -0.36 19.61
C GLY A 420 -2.39 0.75 19.22
N ASP A 421 -2.61 0.84 17.92
CA ASP A 421 -3.56 1.76 17.28
C ASP A 421 -4.79 1.01 16.70
N CYS A 422 -5.39 1.53 15.64
CA CYS A 422 -6.58 0.93 15.04
C CYS A 422 -6.34 -0.49 14.52
N ASN A 423 -5.14 -0.80 14.00
CA ASN A 423 -4.83 -2.12 13.45
C ASN A 423 -4.82 -3.18 14.56
N GLU A 424 -4.17 -2.89 15.69
CA GLU A 424 -4.11 -3.79 16.83
C GLU A 424 -5.49 -4.00 17.46
N HIS A 425 -6.26 -2.93 17.63
CA HIS A 425 -7.63 -3.03 18.16
C HIS A 425 -8.50 -3.91 17.25
N THR A 426 -8.47 -3.67 15.95
CA THR A 426 -9.23 -4.43 14.95
C THR A 426 -8.82 -5.90 14.91
N THR A 427 -7.52 -6.18 14.95
CA THR A 427 -6.95 -7.53 14.89
C THR A 427 -7.36 -8.36 16.13
N LEU A 428 -7.17 -7.80 17.32
CA LEU A 428 -7.53 -8.48 18.56
C LEU A 428 -9.05 -8.68 18.68
N TYR A 429 -9.84 -7.64 18.39
CA TYR A 429 -11.29 -7.75 18.39
C TYR A 429 -11.76 -8.86 17.43
N THR A 430 -11.26 -8.88 16.19
CA THR A 430 -11.66 -9.88 15.19
C THR A 430 -11.37 -11.30 15.66
N ALA A 431 -10.23 -11.53 16.31
CA ALA A 431 -9.88 -12.84 16.84
C ALA A 431 -10.79 -13.26 17.99
N LEU A 432 -11.08 -12.36 18.93
CA LEU A 432 -12.00 -12.63 20.06
C LEU A 432 -13.43 -12.89 19.57
N ALA A 433 -13.93 -12.09 18.63
CA ALA A 433 -15.28 -12.23 18.08
C ALA A 433 -15.43 -13.55 17.31
N ARG A 434 -14.47 -13.90 16.44
CA ARG A 434 -14.47 -15.19 15.72
C ARG A 434 -14.39 -16.37 16.70
N SER A 435 -13.60 -16.28 17.76
CA SER A 435 -13.48 -17.35 18.75
C SER A 435 -14.78 -17.54 19.53
N ALA A 436 -15.56 -16.48 19.74
CA ALA A 436 -16.88 -16.50 20.34
C ALA A 436 -18.00 -17.00 19.40
N GLY A 437 -17.69 -17.23 18.12
CA GLY A 437 -18.64 -17.67 17.10
C GLY A 437 -19.42 -16.52 16.45
N ILE A 438 -18.87 -15.30 16.41
CA ILE A 438 -19.42 -14.15 15.71
C ILE A 438 -18.66 -13.99 14.36
N PRO A 439 -19.30 -14.18 13.20
CA PRO A 439 -18.68 -13.91 11.92
C PRO A 439 -18.24 -12.44 11.86
N THR A 440 -16.95 -12.23 11.61
CA THR A 440 -16.33 -10.91 11.69
C THR A 440 -15.37 -10.73 10.51
N ARG A 441 -15.48 -9.62 9.80
CA ARG A 441 -14.56 -9.17 8.76
C ARG A 441 -13.88 -7.87 9.19
N MET A 442 -12.68 -7.65 8.70
CA MET A 442 -11.99 -6.37 8.89
C MET A 442 -12.31 -5.45 7.72
N ALA A 443 -12.54 -4.19 8.01
CA ALA A 443 -12.71 -3.12 7.04
C ALA A 443 -11.54 -2.14 7.15
N ALA A 444 -11.12 -1.59 6.01
CA ALA A 444 -10.19 -0.49 5.94
C ALA A 444 -10.78 0.64 5.10
N GLY A 445 -10.52 1.87 5.51
CA GLY A 445 -11.08 3.05 4.88
C GLY A 445 -10.54 4.32 5.49
N ILE A 446 -11.42 5.29 5.64
CA ILE A 446 -11.12 6.58 6.26
C ILE A 446 -12.16 6.92 7.31
N VAL A 447 -11.75 7.66 8.33
CA VAL A 447 -12.61 8.19 9.38
C VAL A 447 -12.29 9.66 9.61
N TYR A 448 -13.29 10.48 9.91
CA TYR A 448 -13.07 11.87 10.23
C TYR A 448 -12.59 12.01 11.68
N MET A 449 -11.44 12.62 11.87
CA MET A 449 -10.84 12.93 13.15
C MET A 449 -10.22 14.33 13.12
N ARG A 450 -10.36 15.10 14.17
CA ARG A 450 -9.76 16.43 14.31
C ARG A 450 -10.16 17.37 13.16
N ASP A 451 -9.34 17.44 12.10
CA ASP A 451 -9.40 18.42 11.03
C ASP A 451 -9.47 17.81 9.62
N GLY A 452 -9.69 16.49 9.51
CA GLY A 452 -9.75 15.81 8.23
C GLY A 452 -10.05 14.33 8.32
N PHE A 453 -9.95 13.64 7.20
CA PHE A 453 -10.05 12.20 7.15
C PHE A 453 -8.68 11.54 7.28
N TYR A 454 -8.63 10.50 8.10
CA TYR A 454 -7.46 9.68 8.35
C TYR A 454 -7.73 8.25 7.94
N TYR A 455 -6.71 7.57 7.41
CA TYR A 455 -6.81 6.13 7.13
C TYR A 455 -7.00 5.37 8.42
N HIS A 456 -7.93 4.41 8.39
CA HIS A 456 -8.40 3.73 9.58
C HIS A 456 -8.86 2.31 9.27
N ALA A 457 -8.73 1.42 10.24
CA ALA A 457 -9.23 0.06 10.19
C ALA A 457 -10.21 -0.18 11.35
N TRP A 458 -11.27 -0.95 11.07
CA TRP A 458 -12.26 -1.34 12.06
C TRP A 458 -12.87 -2.70 11.71
N PRO A 459 -13.43 -3.42 12.71
CA PRO A 459 -14.17 -4.64 12.43
C PRO A 459 -15.64 -4.36 12.03
N GLU A 460 -16.16 -5.24 11.18
CA GLU A 460 -17.60 -5.36 10.93
C GLU A 460 -18.05 -6.75 11.37
N VAL A 461 -19.12 -6.81 12.19
CA VAL A 461 -19.67 -8.03 12.76
C VAL A 461 -21.01 -8.36 12.15
N TRP A 462 -21.29 -9.64 11.97
CA TRP A 462 -22.59 -10.09 11.51
C TRP A 462 -23.55 -10.31 12.69
N LEU A 463 -24.61 -9.50 12.73
CA LEU A 463 -25.69 -9.58 13.71
C LEU A 463 -27.07 -9.70 13.02
N GLY A 464 -27.16 -10.56 11.97
CA GLY A 464 -28.29 -10.61 11.07
C GLY A 464 -28.15 -9.65 9.88
N GLN A 465 -27.30 -8.66 10.03
CA GLN A 465 -26.76 -7.76 9.01
C GLN A 465 -25.33 -7.36 9.43
N TRP A 466 -24.55 -6.79 8.53
CA TRP A 466 -23.22 -6.29 8.86
C TRP A 466 -23.30 -4.98 9.65
N ILE A 467 -22.73 -4.97 10.84
CA ILE A 467 -22.63 -3.80 11.71
C ILE A 467 -21.17 -3.39 11.83
N ALA A 468 -20.85 -2.18 11.38
CA ALA A 468 -19.53 -1.57 11.61
C ALA A 468 -19.43 -1.16 13.09
N ILE A 469 -18.32 -1.52 13.73
CA ILE A 469 -18.02 -1.14 15.11
C ILE A 469 -16.58 -0.62 15.18
N ASP A 470 -16.23 0.12 16.21
CA ASP A 470 -14.86 0.60 16.37
C ASP A 470 -14.36 0.46 17.81
N PRO A 471 -13.55 -0.56 18.09
CA PRO A 471 -12.94 -0.74 19.40
C PRO A 471 -11.83 0.28 19.71
N THR A 472 -11.35 1.05 18.72
CA THR A 472 -10.39 2.13 18.95
C THR A 472 -11.06 3.35 19.59
N PHE A 473 -12.31 3.63 19.18
CA PHE A 473 -13.09 4.77 19.67
C PHE A 473 -14.24 4.38 20.62
N ASN A 474 -14.39 3.09 20.94
CA ASN A 474 -15.49 2.53 21.72
C ASN A 474 -16.86 2.83 21.11
N GLN A 475 -16.97 2.67 19.80
CA GLN A 475 -18.22 2.92 19.09
C GLN A 475 -18.92 1.61 18.74
N PHE A 476 -20.19 1.52 19.07
CA PHE A 476 -21.09 0.40 18.78
C PHE A 476 -22.52 0.92 18.58
N PRO A 477 -22.98 1.05 17.31
CA PRO A 477 -22.26 0.96 16.05
C PRO A 477 -21.30 2.14 15.80
N ALA A 478 -20.38 2.01 14.84
CA ALA A 478 -19.48 3.06 14.41
C ALA A 478 -20.24 4.20 13.71
N ASP A 479 -19.83 5.44 13.94
CA ASP A 479 -20.45 6.64 13.37
C ASP A 479 -20.39 6.68 11.82
N ALA A 480 -21.13 7.61 11.21
CA ALA A 480 -21.24 7.68 9.75
C ALA A 480 -20.01 8.29 9.06
N THR A 481 -19.00 8.77 9.80
CA THR A 481 -17.76 9.29 9.21
C THR A 481 -16.79 8.18 8.78
N HIS A 482 -17.06 6.92 9.20
CA HIS A 482 -16.31 5.74 8.74
C HIS A 482 -16.74 5.38 7.32
N ILE A 483 -15.95 5.78 6.32
CA ILE A 483 -16.15 5.46 4.91
C ILE A 483 -15.28 4.26 4.57
N ARG A 484 -15.90 3.10 4.34
CA ARG A 484 -15.23 1.86 3.96
C ARG A 484 -14.79 1.89 2.50
N PHE A 485 -13.57 1.46 2.23
CA PHE A 485 -13.04 1.24 0.89
C PHE A 485 -12.77 -0.24 0.62
N VAL A 486 -12.38 -1.00 1.63
CA VAL A 486 -11.95 -2.39 1.47
C VAL A 486 -12.46 -3.23 2.62
N THR A 487 -12.81 -4.49 2.33
CA THR A 487 -13.03 -5.53 3.33
C THR A 487 -12.08 -6.70 3.06
N GLY A 488 -11.57 -7.32 4.12
CA GLY A 488 -10.70 -8.50 4.01
C GLY A 488 -9.53 -8.52 4.97
N ASN A 489 -8.62 -9.45 4.74
CA ASN A 489 -7.39 -9.59 5.53
C ASN A 489 -6.34 -8.54 5.07
N LEU A 490 -5.13 -8.63 5.62
CA LEU A 490 -4.05 -7.67 5.40
C LEU A 490 -3.72 -7.46 3.91
N ASP A 491 -3.74 -8.50 3.11
CA ASP A 491 -3.51 -8.45 1.66
C ASP A 491 -4.49 -7.50 0.97
N ARG A 492 -5.78 -7.60 1.29
CA ARG A 492 -6.81 -6.70 0.75
C ARG A 492 -6.74 -5.29 1.36
N GLN A 493 -6.45 -5.19 2.65
CA GLN A 493 -6.32 -3.88 3.31
C GLN A 493 -5.20 -3.04 2.71
N SER A 494 -4.15 -3.66 2.15
CA SER A 494 -3.07 -2.96 1.45
C SER A 494 -3.54 -2.17 0.21
N ASP A 495 -4.72 -2.49 -0.36
CA ASP A 495 -5.30 -1.72 -1.46
C ASP A 495 -5.58 -0.25 -1.08
N ILE A 496 -5.69 0.06 0.23
CA ILE A 496 -5.84 1.43 0.71
C ILE A 496 -4.64 2.31 0.32
N LEU A 497 -3.46 1.72 0.11
CA LEU A 497 -2.26 2.44 -0.33
C LEU A 497 -2.45 3.12 -1.70
N LYS A 498 -3.34 2.60 -2.55
CA LYS A 498 -3.70 3.18 -3.85
C LYS A 498 -4.35 4.57 -3.71
N LEU A 499 -4.88 4.90 -2.54
CA LEU A 499 -5.55 6.15 -2.23
C LEU A 499 -4.61 7.22 -1.65
N VAL A 500 -3.50 6.77 -1.03
CA VAL A 500 -2.58 7.63 -0.27
C VAL A 500 -2.02 8.77 -1.12
N GLY A 501 -2.15 10.00 -0.61
CA GLY A 501 -1.69 11.22 -1.26
C GLY A 501 -2.48 11.65 -2.51
N LYS A 502 -3.53 10.92 -2.88
CA LYS A 502 -4.32 11.16 -4.09
C LYS A 502 -5.80 11.39 -3.82
N LEU A 503 -6.38 10.63 -2.89
CA LEU A 503 -7.80 10.75 -2.55
C LEU A 503 -8.13 12.14 -2.03
N LYS A 504 -9.24 12.68 -2.51
CA LYS A 504 -9.84 13.94 -2.02
C LYS A 504 -11.25 13.64 -1.57
N VAL A 505 -11.64 14.21 -0.45
CA VAL A 505 -12.96 14.05 0.16
C VAL A 505 -13.58 15.42 0.35
N GLU A 506 -14.77 15.62 -0.19
CA GLU A 506 -15.59 16.80 0.01
C GLU A 506 -16.87 16.37 0.75
N VAL A 507 -17.07 16.83 1.96
CA VAL A 507 -18.30 16.58 2.72
C VAL A 507 -19.41 17.47 2.17
N LEU A 508 -20.48 16.87 1.69
CA LEU A 508 -21.62 17.56 1.09
C LEU A 508 -22.75 17.78 2.10
N GLU A 509 -22.97 16.79 2.99
CA GLU A 509 -24.02 16.82 4.00
C GLU A 509 -23.65 15.88 5.16
N TYR A 510 -23.98 16.27 6.40
CA TYR A 510 -23.90 15.40 7.56
C TYR A 510 -24.96 15.75 8.60
N ARG A 511 -25.36 14.80 9.43
CA ARG A 511 -26.31 14.98 10.52
C ARG A 511 -26.24 13.86 11.55
#